data_ee31e92667c68df2b77441226ce638f2
#
_entry.id   ee31e92667c68df2b77441226ce638f2
#
_cell.length_a   1.000
_cell.length_b   1.000
_cell.length_c   1.000
_cell.angle_alpha   90.00
_cell.angle_beta   90.00
_cell.angle_gamma   90.00
#
_symmetry.space_group_name_H-M   'P 1'
#
loop_
_entity.id
_entity.type
_entity.pdbx_description
1 polymer ?
#
loop_
_entity_poly.entity_id
_entity_poly.type
_entity_poly.pdbx_seq_one_letter_code
_entity_poly.pdbx_strand_id
1 'polypeptide(L)'
;MKARSRPHVRDFHDDDLDGIVRLWQAADAGADSPVYSLAEVIASCREDHATVAVHGDTVVGVAVGRAAHAQGWLVFFAVDLVFFAVDEHGDATAIGGELLDALERRMAPLGLGKLSALVSGESDRAAGLLANGFEERHHLRYFERQMPVQRRELDLLKEVGGRILPRNLWGSVAGMRHEKALLEERLVAPLSQPDLAARFGVVPPRAVMLFGPPGTGKTTFARAIASRLDWPFVELFPSRLGDPRGGMAHALRESFATISELEHAVVFIDEVEEIASRRGGDPPSPTQGVTNELLKVVAEFRDRPGRLLICATNFIRALDAAFLRHGRFDYVLPIGLPDAEARAAIWTKYVPDDALARLDVAELVSASEGLTPADIEYAARRASQDALGRALRTGEESTLQSEDYITALASTRATVSAEVAEAFTQDIATLARL
;
A
#
# COMPACT_ATOMS: atom_id res chain seq x y z
N MET A 1 -32.48 38.80 -38.53
CA MET A 1 -32.42 37.40 -38.12
C MET A 1 -30.96 36.97 -38.23
N LYS A 2 -30.23 36.89 -37.14
CA LYS A 2 -28.88 36.29 -37.15
C LYS A 2 -29.07 34.77 -37.44
N ALA A 3 -28.36 34.28 -38.43
CA ALA A 3 -28.36 32.85 -38.72
C ALA A 3 -27.96 32.10 -37.42
N ARG A 4 -28.85 31.25 -36.91
CA ARG A 4 -28.57 30.38 -35.76
C ARG A 4 -27.45 29.43 -36.18
N SER A 5 -26.25 29.58 -35.61
CA SER A 5 -25.14 28.67 -35.89
C SER A 5 -25.45 27.32 -35.29
N ARG A 6 -25.32 26.24 -36.06
CA ARG A 6 -25.37 24.87 -35.52
C ARG A 6 -24.10 24.60 -34.68
N PRO A 7 -24.20 23.78 -33.63
CA PRO A 7 -22.99 23.27 -32.97
C PRO A 7 -22.06 22.63 -34.01
N HIS A 8 -20.77 22.80 -33.83
CA HIS A 8 -19.75 22.17 -34.69
C HIS A 8 -18.73 21.41 -33.86
N VAL A 9 -18.23 20.30 -34.40
CA VAL A 9 -17.25 19.45 -33.74
C VAL A 9 -15.84 19.86 -34.17
N ARG A 10 -14.95 19.98 -33.18
CA ARG A 10 -13.51 20.25 -33.36
C ARG A 10 -12.65 19.52 -32.35
N ASP A 11 -11.35 19.59 -32.52
CA ASP A 11 -10.38 19.12 -31.54
C ASP A 11 -10.47 19.92 -30.23
N PHE A 12 -10.15 19.23 -29.14
CA PHE A 12 -10.08 19.79 -27.79
C PHE A 12 -8.99 20.87 -27.69
N HIS A 13 -9.26 21.91 -26.91
CA HIS A 13 -8.32 22.91 -26.44
C HIS A 13 -8.43 23.06 -24.91
N ASP A 14 -7.35 23.50 -24.24
CA ASP A 14 -7.35 23.67 -22.78
C ASP A 14 -8.46 24.60 -22.26
N ASP A 15 -8.89 25.58 -23.06
CA ASP A 15 -10.01 26.48 -22.73
C ASP A 15 -11.37 25.77 -22.66
N ASP A 16 -11.48 24.54 -23.14
CA ASP A 16 -12.70 23.74 -23.10
C ASP A 16 -12.91 23.02 -21.74
N LEU A 17 -11.89 23.00 -20.88
CA LEU A 17 -11.91 22.23 -19.64
C LEU A 17 -13.08 22.56 -18.73
N ASP A 18 -13.41 23.83 -18.54
CA ASP A 18 -14.54 24.24 -17.69
C ASP A 18 -15.87 23.70 -18.22
N GLY A 19 -16.04 23.67 -19.53
CA GLY A 19 -17.19 23.09 -20.19
C GLY A 19 -17.27 21.56 -20.00
N ILE A 20 -16.12 20.88 -20.10
CA ILE A 20 -16.02 19.43 -19.88
C ILE A 20 -16.31 19.06 -18.43
N VAL A 21 -15.77 19.82 -17.47
CA VAL A 21 -16.07 19.63 -16.03
C VAL A 21 -17.58 19.74 -15.76
N ARG A 22 -18.23 20.74 -16.35
CA ARG A 22 -19.69 20.92 -16.24
C ARG A 22 -20.46 19.74 -16.82
N LEU A 23 -20.07 19.26 -18.01
CA LEU A 23 -20.69 18.09 -18.65
C LEU A 23 -20.47 16.82 -17.84
N TRP A 24 -19.29 16.64 -17.26
CA TRP A 24 -18.98 15.50 -16.40
C TRP A 24 -19.84 15.50 -15.13
N GLN A 25 -19.95 16.64 -14.46
CA GLN A 25 -20.78 16.80 -13.27
C GLN A 25 -22.26 16.54 -13.58
N ALA A 26 -22.75 17.00 -14.72
CA ALA A 26 -24.15 16.78 -15.13
C ALA A 26 -24.40 15.31 -15.49
N ALA A 27 -23.46 14.64 -16.10
CA ALA A 27 -23.59 13.26 -16.57
C ALA A 27 -23.49 12.22 -15.43
N ASP A 28 -22.75 12.53 -14.35
CA ASP A 28 -22.50 11.63 -13.23
C ASP A 28 -23.26 12.04 -11.93
N ALA A 29 -24.12 13.03 -11.99
CA ALA A 29 -24.88 13.55 -10.83
C ALA A 29 -25.79 12.52 -10.12
N GLY A 30 -25.95 11.31 -10.65
CA GLY A 30 -26.74 10.23 -10.08
C GLY A 30 -26.01 8.90 -9.93
N ALA A 31 -24.72 8.82 -10.28
CA ALA A 31 -23.96 7.58 -10.19
C ALA A 31 -23.24 7.48 -8.83
N ASP A 32 -23.43 6.36 -8.12
CA ASP A 32 -22.74 6.08 -6.84
C ASP A 32 -21.21 6.05 -7.00
N SER A 33 -20.71 5.78 -8.19
CA SER A 33 -19.28 5.87 -8.54
C SER A 33 -19.11 5.99 -10.05
N PRO A 34 -18.52 7.07 -10.59
CA PRO A 34 -18.21 7.18 -12.01
C PRO A 34 -17.13 6.19 -12.42
N VAL A 35 -17.25 5.59 -13.60
CA VAL A 35 -16.25 4.64 -14.14
C VAL A 35 -14.86 5.27 -14.28
N TYR A 36 -14.82 6.56 -14.65
CA TYR A 36 -13.59 7.35 -14.73
C TYR A 36 -13.75 8.65 -13.92
N SER A 37 -12.81 8.90 -13.03
CA SER A 37 -12.78 10.13 -12.26
C SER A 37 -12.57 11.37 -13.15
N LEU A 38 -13.01 12.53 -12.68
CA LEU A 38 -12.79 13.80 -13.38
C LEU A 38 -11.30 14.03 -13.71
N ALA A 39 -10.40 13.66 -12.78
CA ALA A 39 -8.96 13.79 -12.99
C ALA A 39 -8.45 12.93 -14.14
N GLU A 40 -8.96 11.70 -14.31
CA GLU A 40 -8.63 10.82 -15.43
C GLU A 40 -9.15 11.36 -16.75
N VAL A 41 -10.37 11.90 -16.78
CA VAL A 41 -10.95 12.53 -17.97
C VAL A 41 -10.11 13.73 -18.40
N ILE A 42 -9.76 14.63 -17.48
CA ILE A 42 -8.92 15.79 -17.77
C ILE A 42 -7.53 15.36 -18.28
N ALA A 43 -6.91 14.38 -17.64
CA ALA A 43 -5.62 13.86 -18.09
C ALA A 43 -5.71 13.28 -19.52
N SER A 44 -6.77 12.52 -19.81
CA SER A 44 -6.98 11.96 -21.16
C SER A 44 -7.31 13.01 -22.21
N CYS A 45 -7.97 14.12 -21.85
CA CYS A 45 -8.17 15.24 -22.78
C CYS A 45 -6.83 15.83 -23.24
N ARG A 46 -5.83 15.91 -22.36
CA ARG A 46 -4.52 16.51 -22.63
C ARG A 46 -3.50 15.56 -23.23
N GLU A 47 -3.50 14.32 -22.77
CA GLU A 47 -2.46 13.31 -23.11
C GLU A 47 -2.87 12.37 -24.24
N ASP A 48 -4.18 12.17 -24.46
CA ASP A 48 -4.72 11.19 -25.40
C ASP A 48 -5.49 11.88 -26.56
N HIS A 49 -6.72 11.47 -26.84
CA HIS A 49 -7.53 11.96 -27.95
C HIS A 49 -8.86 12.49 -27.43
N ALA A 50 -9.16 13.77 -27.72
CA ALA A 50 -10.43 14.37 -27.35
C ALA A 50 -10.98 15.26 -28.45
N THR A 51 -12.31 15.21 -28.61
CA THR A 51 -13.10 16.06 -29.53
C THR A 51 -14.23 16.71 -28.75
N VAL A 52 -14.56 17.94 -29.09
CA VAL A 52 -15.60 18.75 -28.45
C VAL A 52 -16.60 19.27 -29.48
N ALA A 53 -17.87 19.30 -29.11
CA ALA A 53 -18.90 20.02 -29.84
C ALA A 53 -19.13 21.37 -29.17
N VAL A 54 -19.01 22.47 -29.91
CA VAL A 54 -19.17 23.82 -29.41
C VAL A 54 -20.27 24.60 -30.14
N HIS A 55 -21.01 25.40 -29.37
CA HIS A 55 -21.96 26.36 -29.89
C HIS A 55 -21.58 27.76 -29.38
N GLY A 56 -21.07 28.62 -30.26
CA GLY A 56 -20.38 29.84 -29.84
C GLY A 56 -19.18 29.48 -28.98
N ASP A 57 -19.13 30.03 -27.77
CA ASP A 57 -18.07 29.74 -26.79
C ASP A 57 -18.44 28.64 -25.77
N THR A 58 -19.57 27.95 -25.98
CA THR A 58 -20.05 26.95 -25.02
C THR A 58 -19.80 25.55 -25.53
N VAL A 59 -19.15 24.70 -24.72
CA VAL A 59 -19.02 23.27 -24.98
C VAL A 59 -20.35 22.58 -24.68
N VAL A 60 -20.94 21.95 -25.69
CA VAL A 60 -22.24 21.26 -25.63
C VAL A 60 -22.12 19.73 -25.80
N GLY A 61 -20.92 19.24 -26.02
CA GLY A 61 -20.66 17.81 -26.07
C GLY A 61 -19.18 17.51 -26.10
N VAL A 62 -18.80 16.30 -25.71
CA VAL A 62 -17.39 15.85 -25.66
C VAL A 62 -17.29 14.35 -25.87
N ALA A 63 -16.25 13.90 -26.56
CA ALA A 63 -15.83 12.52 -26.64
C ALA A 63 -14.34 12.42 -26.40
N VAL A 64 -13.94 11.60 -25.42
CA VAL A 64 -12.53 11.42 -25.01
C VAL A 64 -12.17 9.95 -25.14
N GLY A 65 -11.12 9.64 -25.90
CA GLY A 65 -10.66 8.29 -26.15
C GLY A 65 -9.18 8.10 -25.83
N ARG A 66 -8.84 6.92 -25.35
CA ARG A 66 -7.48 6.49 -25.04
C ARG A 66 -7.14 5.23 -25.85
N ALA A 67 -5.94 5.19 -26.40
CA ALA A 67 -5.43 3.98 -27.04
C ALA A 67 -4.63 3.13 -26.06
N ALA A 68 -4.91 1.82 -26.00
CA ALA A 68 -4.15 0.86 -25.22
C ALA A 68 -3.85 -0.36 -26.08
N HIS A 69 -2.63 -0.51 -26.55
CA HIS A 69 -2.19 -1.54 -27.52
C HIS A 69 -3.01 -1.47 -28.82
N ALA A 70 -3.69 -2.55 -29.18
CA ALA A 70 -4.51 -2.64 -30.39
C ALA A 70 -6.00 -2.29 -30.18
N GLN A 71 -6.34 -1.68 -29.05
CA GLN A 71 -7.72 -1.40 -28.65
C GLN A 71 -7.87 0.05 -28.20
N GLY A 72 -8.95 0.71 -28.61
CA GLY A 72 -9.36 2.01 -28.12
C GLY A 72 -10.36 1.88 -26.96
N TRP A 73 -10.30 2.81 -26.03
CA TRP A 73 -11.25 2.96 -24.94
C TRP A 73 -11.85 4.35 -24.95
N LEU A 74 -13.17 4.44 -24.93
CA LEU A 74 -13.89 5.70 -24.72
C LEU A 74 -13.88 5.98 -23.21
N VAL A 75 -13.11 6.98 -22.81
CA VAL A 75 -12.92 7.36 -21.39
C VAL A 75 -14.09 8.20 -20.92
N PHE A 76 -14.59 9.12 -21.77
CA PHE A 76 -15.76 9.92 -21.46
C PHE A 76 -16.51 10.29 -22.73
N PHE A 77 -17.84 10.26 -22.64
CA PHE A 77 -18.73 10.70 -23.70
C PHE A 77 -19.96 11.35 -23.07
N ALA A 78 -20.25 12.58 -23.45
CA ALA A 78 -21.43 13.29 -22.99
C ALA A 78 -21.91 14.31 -24.01
N VAL A 79 -23.22 14.53 -24.06
CA VAL A 79 -23.88 15.58 -24.82
C VAL A 79 -24.82 16.32 -23.85
N ASP A 80 -24.86 17.64 -23.91
CA ASP A 80 -25.71 18.48 -23.05
C ASP A 80 -27.20 18.38 -23.48
N LEU A 81 -27.87 17.38 -22.91
CA LEU A 81 -29.28 17.14 -23.22
C LEU A 81 -30.20 18.33 -22.89
N VAL A 82 -29.85 19.12 -21.86
CA VAL A 82 -30.62 20.31 -21.47
C VAL A 82 -30.49 21.39 -22.55
N PHE A 83 -29.32 21.59 -23.10
CA PHE A 83 -29.08 22.51 -24.21
C PHE A 83 -29.93 22.16 -25.42
N PHE A 84 -29.98 20.88 -25.81
CA PHE A 84 -30.74 20.41 -26.97
C PHE A 84 -32.27 20.33 -26.73
N ALA A 85 -32.69 20.20 -25.47
CA ALA A 85 -34.12 20.15 -25.13
C ALA A 85 -34.81 21.53 -25.13
N VAL A 86 -34.05 22.60 -24.84
CA VAL A 86 -34.60 23.96 -24.67
C VAL A 86 -34.70 24.74 -25.99
N ASP A 87 -33.81 24.46 -26.93
CA ASP A 87 -33.71 25.17 -28.20
C ASP A 87 -33.77 24.18 -29.37
N GLU A 88 -34.47 24.52 -30.45
CA GLU A 88 -34.47 23.79 -31.73
C GLU A 88 -33.07 23.78 -32.42
N HIS A 89 -32.01 23.61 -31.64
CA HIS A 89 -30.61 23.73 -32.10
C HIS A 89 -30.04 22.47 -32.75
N GLY A 90 -30.85 21.42 -32.91
CA GLY A 90 -30.45 20.17 -33.53
C GLY A 90 -30.76 18.95 -32.66
N ASP A 91 -30.39 17.80 -33.17
CA ASP A 91 -30.55 16.52 -32.51
C ASP A 91 -29.31 16.16 -31.70
N ALA A 92 -29.47 15.97 -30.38
CA ALA A 92 -28.37 15.53 -29.49
C ALA A 92 -27.71 14.24 -29.98
N THR A 93 -28.50 13.32 -30.56
CA THR A 93 -28.01 12.06 -31.13
C THR A 93 -27.11 12.31 -32.32
N ALA A 94 -27.49 13.24 -33.19
CA ALA A 94 -26.69 13.59 -34.37
C ALA A 94 -25.31 14.18 -33.98
N ILE A 95 -25.29 15.10 -32.99
CA ILE A 95 -24.06 15.69 -32.47
C ILE A 95 -23.21 14.63 -31.75
N GLY A 96 -23.83 13.71 -31.01
CA GLY A 96 -23.14 12.55 -30.42
C GLY A 96 -22.43 11.69 -31.48
N GLY A 97 -23.13 11.43 -32.61
CA GLY A 97 -22.53 10.72 -33.75
C GLY A 97 -21.36 11.47 -34.36
N GLU A 98 -21.50 12.79 -34.61
CA GLU A 98 -20.40 13.60 -35.16
C GLU A 98 -19.16 13.62 -34.24
N LEU A 99 -19.37 13.64 -32.91
CA LEU A 99 -18.28 13.56 -31.92
C LEU A 99 -17.56 12.21 -31.97
N LEU A 100 -18.31 11.10 -32.00
CA LEU A 100 -17.73 9.76 -32.07
C LEU A 100 -17.02 9.54 -33.42
N ASP A 101 -17.59 9.95 -34.54
CA ASP A 101 -16.98 9.89 -35.86
C ASP A 101 -15.68 10.73 -35.93
N ALA A 102 -15.65 11.89 -35.28
CA ALA A 102 -14.45 12.73 -35.23
C ALA A 102 -13.37 12.08 -34.36
N LEU A 103 -13.74 11.49 -33.22
CA LEU A 103 -12.83 10.74 -32.35
C LEU A 103 -12.28 9.51 -33.08
N GLU A 104 -13.13 8.72 -33.75
CA GLU A 104 -12.71 7.55 -34.53
C GLU A 104 -11.72 7.93 -35.64
N ARG A 105 -12.00 9.00 -36.40
CA ARG A 105 -11.08 9.49 -37.43
C ARG A 105 -9.72 9.90 -36.85
N ARG A 106 -9.71 10.48 -35.65
CA ARG A 106 -8.50 10.86 -34.95
C ARG A 106 -7.70 9.65 -34.45
N MET A 107 -8.40 8.59 -34.03
CA MET A 107 -7.79 7.36 -33.52
C MET A 107 -7.47 6.32 -34.62
N ALA A 108 -8.08 6.42 -35.79
CA ALA A 108 -7.89 5.49 -36.92
C ALA A 108 -6.41 5.28 -37.33
N PRO A 109 -5.53 6.33 -37.37
CA PRO A 109 -4.13 6.12 -37.72
C PRO A 109 -3.36 5.22 -36.75
N LEU A 110 -3.91 4.96 -35.55
CA LEU A 110 -3.31 4.06 -34.55
C LEU A 110 -3.52 2.58 -34.85
N GLY A 111 -4.31 2.23 -35.88
CA GLY A 111 -4.55 0.83 -36.30
C GLY A 111 -5.36 0.03 -35.27
N LEU A 112 -6.27 0.69 -34.54
CA LEU A 112 -7.08 0.04 -33.51
C LEU A 112 -8.13 -0.89 -34.10
N GLY A 113 -8.23 -2.12 -33.58
CA GLY A 113 -9.19 -3.12 -34.05
C GLY A 113 -10.62 -2.89 -33.55
N LYS A 114 -10.80 -2.12 -32.45
CA LYS A 114 -12.10 -1.78 -31.89
C LYS A 114 -12.01 -0.58 -30.93
N LEU A 115 -13.14 0.09 -30.74
CA LEU A 115 -13.36 1.07 -29.69
C LEU A 115 -14.35 0.50 -28.67
N SER A 116 -14.01 0.50 -27.39
CA SER A 116 -14.85 -0.01 -26.30
C SER A 116 -15.21 1.12 -25.33
N ALA A 117 -16.38 1.03 -24.71
CA ALA A 117 -16.86 1.97 -23.71
C ALA A 117 -17.31 1.23 -22.45
N LEU A 118 -17.15 1.86 -21.29
CA LEU A 118 -17.73 1.45 -20.02
C LEU A 118 -18.65 2.57 -19.55
N VAL A 119 -19.91 2.25 -19.29
CA VAL A 119 -20.93 3.19 -18.80
C VAL A 119 -21.69 2.55 -17.64
N SER A 120 -22.16 3.36 -16.70
CA SER A 120 -23.02 2.87 -15.62
C SER A 120 -24.37 2.36 -16.17
N GLY A 121 -24.93 1.31 -15.53
CA GLY A 121 -26.07 0.55 -16.07
C GLY A 121 -27.36 1.31 -16.32
N GLU A 122 -27.56 2.49 -15.72
CA GLU A 122 -28.76 3.34 -15.87
C GLU A 122 -28.44 4.67 -16.58
N SER A 123 -27.41 4.72 -17.40
CA SER A 123 -26.95 5.97 -18.04
C SER A 123 -27.61 6.18 -19.40
N ASP A 124 -28.17 7.38 -19.64
CA ASP A 124 -28.64 7.85 -20.96
C ASP A 124 -27.54 7.77 -22.04
N ARG A 125 -26.27 7.71 -21.62
CA ARG A 125 -25.10 7.54 -22.50
C ARG A 125 -25.12 6.20 -23.25
N ALA A 126 -25.68 5.14 -22.64
CA ALA A 126 -25.81 3.85 -23.28
C ALA A 126 -26.67 3.92 -24.54
N ALA A 127 -27.80 4.62 -24.49
CA ALA A 127 -28.68 4.84 -25.63
C ALA A 127 -27.98 5.61 -26.76
N GLY A 128 -27.17 6.62 -26.41
CA GLY A 128 -26.37 7.38 -27.37
C GLY A 128 -25.29 6.52 -28.06
N LEU A 129 -24.64 5.61 -27.34
CA LEU A 129 -23.66 4.69 -27.91
C LEU A 129 -24.29 3.65 -28.84
N LEU A 130 -25.42 3.06 -28.41
CA LEU A 130 -26.18 2.10 -29.24
C LEU A 130 -26.67 2.73 -30.54
N ALA A 131 -27.15 3.97 -30.49
CA ALA A 131 -27.57 4.72 -31.66
C ALA A 131 -26.44 5.00 -32.66
N ASN A 132 -25.17 4.95 -32.19
CA ASN A 132 -23.96 5.20 -32.98
C ASN A 132 -23.13 3.92 -33.24
N GLY A 133 -23.79 2.76 -33.29
CA GLY A 133 -23.19 1.50 -33.77
C GLY A 133 -22.39 0.71 -32.73
N PHE A 134 -22.39 1.11 -31.46
CA PHE A 134 -21.83 0.25 -30.41
C PHE A 134 -22.77 -0.92 -30.11
N GLU A 135 -22.20 -2.06 -29.80
CA GLU A 135 -22.92 -3.27 -29.39
C GLU A 135 -22.76 -3.50 -27.89
N GLU A 136 -23.88 -3.66 -27.19
CA GLU A 136 -23.86 -3.97 -25.76
C GLU A 136 -23.48 -5.44 -25.49
N ARG A 137 -22.65 -5.67 -24.48
CA ARG A 137 -22.15 -7.00 -24.07
C ARG A 137 -22.68 -7.35 -22.67
N HIS A 138 -23.85 -7.98 -22.57
CA HIS A 138 -24.54 -8.28 -21.31
C HIS A 138 -23.85 -9.30 -20.37
N HIS A 139 -22.82 -10.02 -20.85
CA HIS A 139 -22.15 -11.07 -20.06
C HIS A 139 -20.79 -10.65 -19.49
N LEU A 140 -20.42 -9.39 -19.64
CA LEU A 140 -19.18 -8.87 -19.08
C LEU A 140 -19.40 -8.45 -17.62
N ARG A 141 -18.36 -8.69 -16.77
CA ARG A 141 -18.26 -8.15 -15.42
C ARG A 141 -17.07 -7.21 -15.40
N TYR A 142 -17.27 -6.04 -14.84
CA TYR A 142 -16.19 -5.08 -14.60
C TYR A 142 -15.64 -5.30 -13.19
N PHE A 143 -14.30 -5.33 -13.08
CA PHE A 143 -13.60 -5.43 -11.81
C PHE A 143 -12.62 -4.27 -11.72
N GLU A 144 -12.71 -3.51 -10.65
CA GLU A 144 -11.85 -2.37 -10.39
C GLU A 144 -11.09 -2.58 -9.09
N ARG A 145 -9.89 -2.02 -9.05
CA ARG A 145 -9.08 -2.01 -7.86
C ARG A 145 -8.22 -0.77 -7.83
N GLN A 146 -8.33 -0.02 -6.76
CA GLN A 146 -7.44 1.12 -6.53
C GLN A 146 -6.01 0.63 -6.28
N MET A 147 -5.04 1.32 -6.89
CA MET A 147 -3.62 1.06 -6.64
C MET A 147 -3.18 1.85 -5.39
N PRO A 148 -2.29 1.25 -4.55
CA PRO A 148 -1.87 1.87 -3.28
C PRO A 148 -1.03 3.13 -3.46
N VAL A 149 -0.48 3.35 -4.66
CA VAL A 149 0.36 4.51 -4.99
C VAL A 149 -0.05 5.07 -6.33
N GLN A 150 -0.33 6.35 -6.38
CA GLN A 150 -0.63 7.08 -7.61
C GLN A 150 0.67 7.42 -8.36
N ARG A 151 0.58 7.60 -9.69
CA ARG A 151 1.74 7.92 -10.54
C ARG A 151 2.55 9.12 -10.05
N ARG A 152 1.87 10.17 -9.57
CA ARG A 152 2.50 11.38 -9.02
C ARG A 152 3.35 11.15 -7.77
N GLU A 153 3.06 10.09 -7.01
CA GLU A 153 3.74 9.77 -5.75
C GLU A 153 4.91 8.80 -5.92
N LEU A 154 5.04 8.18 -7.11
CA LEU A 154 6.07 7.16 -7.36
C LEU A 154 7.49 7.72 -7.20
N ASP A 155 7.72 8.97 -7.59
CA ASP A 155 9.05 9.59 -7.48
C ASP A 155 9.36 9.96 -6.03
N LEU A 156 8.39 10.48 -5.28
CA LEU A 156 8.51 10.71 -3.83
C LEU A 156 8.80 9.41 -3.08
N LEU A 157 8.07 8.34 -3.44
CA LEU A 157 8.26 7.03 -2.82
C LEU A 157 9.67 6.46 -3.09
N LYS A 158 10.19 6.64 -4.30
CA LYS A 158 11.57 6.23 -4.65
C LYS A 158 12.61 7.05 -3.88
N GLU A 159 12.41 8.34 -3.76
CA GLU A 159 13.31 9.26 -3.04
C GLU A 159 13.52 8.83 -1.59
N VAL A 160 12.44 8.43 -0.90
CA VAL A 160 12.51 7.95 0.48
C VAL A 160 12.82 6.45 0.60
N GLY A 161 13.15 5.77 -0.50
CA GLY A 161 13.44 4.33 -0.51
C GLY A 161 12.23 3.45 -0.19
N GLY A 162 11.04 3.98 -0.40
CA GLY A 162 9.79 3.28 -0.13
C GLY A 162 9.46 2.23 -1.19
N ARG A 163 8.60 1.29 -0.83
CA ARG A 163 8.17 0.18 -1.69
C ARG A 163 6.74 -0.24 -1.42
N ILE A 164 6.10 -0.81 -2.43
CA ILE A 164 4.81 -1.48 -2.32
C ILE A 164 5.09 -2.95 -1.96
N LEU A 165 4.44 -3.45 -0.92
CA LEU A 165 4.61 -4.82 -0.46
C LEU A 165 3.59 -5.78 -1.07
N PRO A 166 3.91 -7.09 -1.19
CA PRO A 166 2.93 -8.11 -1.55
C PRO A 166 1.77 -8.12 -0.55
N ARG A 167 0.54 -8.32 -1.02
CA ARG A 167 -0.69 -8.22 -0.21
C ARG A 167 -0.95 -9.39 0.73
N ASN A 168 -0.23 -10.48 0.61
CA ASN A 168 -0.43 -11.71 1.38
C ASN A 168 0.47 -11.82 2.62
N LEU A 169 1.27 -10.81 2.94
CA LEU A 169 2.23 -10.89 4.05
C LEU A 169 1.54 -11.05 5.41
N TRP A 170 0.35 -10.49 5.60
CA TRP A 170 -0.42 -10.67 6.83
C TRP A 170 -0.76 -12.14 7.11
N GLY A 171 -1.12 -12.88 6.08
CA GLY A 171 -1.38 -14.33 6.17
C GLY A 171 -0.10 -15.15 6.38
N SER A 172 1.04 -14.68 5.90
CA SER A 172 2.32 -15.38 6.02
C SER A 172 2.96 -15.29 7.42
N VAL A 173 2.52 -14.34 8.26
CA VAL A 173 2.86 -14.31 9.69
C VAL A 173 1.94 -15.29 10.40
N ALA A 174 2.42 -16.47 10.71
CA ALA A 174 1.65 -17.49 11.45
C ALA A 174 1.77 -17.28 12.96
N GLY A 175 0.86 -17.90 13.71
CA GLY A 175 0.78 -17.72 15.15
C GLY A 175 0.32 -16.33 15.57
N MET A 176 0.59 -15.96 16.83
CA MET A 176 0.24 -14.65 17.39
C MET A 176 -1.25 -14.29 17.13
N ARG A 177 -2.14 -15.26 17.24
CA ARG A 177 -3.56 -15.10 16.86
C ARG A 177 -4.24 -14.00 17.66
N HIS A 178 -3.92 -13.91 18.95
CA HIS A 178 -4.50 -12.91 19.83
C HIS A 178 -4.05 -11.50 19.44
N GLU A 179 -2.73 -11.29 19.27
CA GLU A 179 -2.14 -10.02 18.88
C GLU A 179 -2.64 -9.59 17.50
N LYS A 180 -2.71 -10.51 16.55
CA LYS A 180 -3.24 -10.25 15.21
C LYS A 180 -4.71 -9.86 15.23
N ALA A 181 -5.56 -10.56 15.98
CA ALA A 181 -6.97 -10.24 16.10
C ALA A 181 -7.18 -8.84 16.71
N LEU A 182 -6.40 -8.53 17.74
CA LEU A 182 -6.46 -7.24 18.42
C LEU A 182 -5.97 -6.08 17.53
N LEU A 183 -4.92 -6.32 16.76
CA LEU A 183 -4.43 -5.33 15.78
C LEU A 183 -5.39 -5.17 14.60
N GLU A 184 -6.01 -6.23 14.14
CA GLU A 184 -7.04 -6.13 13.09
C GLU A 184 -8.19 -5.23 13.57
N GLU A 185 -8.67 -5.44 14.80
CA GLU A 185 -9.78 -4.67 15.37
C GLU A 185 -9.40 -3.22 15.69
N ARG A 186 -8.25 -3.03 16.36
CA ARG A 186 -7.92 -1.72 16.95
C ARG A 186 -7.01 -0.84 16.12
N LEU A 187 -6.27 -1.43 15.16
CA LEU A 187 -5.34 -0.68 14.30
C LEU A 187 -5.80 -0.69 12.84
N VAL A 188 -5.92 -1.90 12.25
CA VAL A 188 -6.16 -2.04 10.82
C VAL A 188 -7.55 -1.55 10.43
N ALA A 189 -8.60 -2.01 11.12
CA ALA A 189 -9.98 -1.64 10.80
C ALA A 189 -10.21 -0.12 10.91
N PRO A 190 -9.79 0.59 11.98
CA PRO A 190 -9.94 2.05 12.05
C PRO A 190 -9.14 2.81 10.99
N LEU A 191 -7.96 2.32 10.59
CA LEU A 191 -7.15 2.96 9.54
C LEU A 191 -7.68 2.71 8.14
N SER A 192 -8.24 1.51 7.90
CA SER A 192 -8.81 1.14 6.60
C SER A 192 -10.21 1.72 6.37
N GLN A 193 -10.94 2.04 7.45
CA GLN A 193 -12.31 2.56 7.41
C GLN A 193 -12.46 3.81 8.29
N PRO A 194 -11.76 4.92 7.96
CA PRO A 194 -11.71 6.11 8.80
C PRO A 194 -13.08 6.75 9.01
N ASP A 195 -13.96 6.74 8.01
CA ASP A 195 -15.31 7.29 8.11
C ASP A 195 -16.19 6.49 9.08
N LEU A 196 -16.05 5.15 9.06
CA LEU A 196 -16.75 4.30 10.01
C LEU A 196 -16.21 4.53 11.43
N ALA A 197 -14.89 4.59 11.60
CA ALA A 197 -14.26 4.88 12.89
C ALA A 197 -14.75 6.22 13.46
N ALA A 198 -14.80 7.27 12.65
CA ALA A 198 -15.28 8.59 13.06
C ALA A 198 -16.75 8.57 13.53
N ARG A 199 -17.61 7.79 12.88
CA ARG A 199 -19.01 7.63 13.29
C ARG A 199 -19.18 7.04 14.71
N PHE A 200 -18.20 6.22 15.14
CA PHE A 200 -18.15 5.66 16.51
C PHE A 200 -17.26 6.48 17.46
N GLY A 201 -16.73 7.63 17.03
CA GLY A 201 -15.83 8.46 17.83
C GLY A 201 -14.45 7.83 18.04
N VAL A 202 -14.07 6.84 17.24
CA VAL A 202 -12.77 6.18 17.31
C VAL A 202 -11.74 7.01 16.54
N VAL A 203 -10.67 7.42 17.23
CA VAL A 203 -9.49 8.03 16.58
C VAL A 203 -8.54 6.92 16.21
N PRO A 204 -8.24 6.72 14.90
CA PRO A 204 -7.32 5.67 14.46
C PRO A 204 -5.93 5.88 15.07
N PRO A 205 -5.30 4.83 15.63
CA PRO A 205 -3.93 4.91 16.14
C PRO A 205 -2.96 5.16 14.99
N ARG A 206 -1.92 5.97 15.24
CA ARG A 206 -0.98 6.39 14.19
C ARG A 206 0.48 6.18 14.54
N ALA A 207 0.76 5.71 15.75
CA ALA A 207 2.10 5.37 16.18
C ALA A 207 2.08 4.09 17.03
N VAL A 208 2.89 3.12 16.63
CA VAL A 208 3.02 1.80 17.27
C VAL A 208 4.48 1.52 17.57
N MET A 209 4.77 1.05 18.80
CA MET A 209 6.07 0.55 19.20
C MET A 209 6.03 -0.97 19.25
N LEU A 210 6.92 -1.64 18.52
CA LEU A 210 7.16 -3.08 18.60
C LEU A 210 8.41 -3.31 19.45
N PHE A 211 8.32 -4.14 20.48
CA PHE A 211 9.50 -4.45 21.31
C PHE A 211 9.63 -5.95 21.55
N GLY A 212 10.85 -6.41 21.73
CA GLY A 212 11.13 -7.82 22.04
C GLY A 212 12.53 -8.23 21.63
N PRO A 213 12.95 -9.45 21.97
CA PRO A 213 14.28 -9.94 21.68
C PRO A 213 14.66 -9.85 20.19
N PRO A 214 15.96 -9.82 19.87
CA PRO A 214 16.40 -9.85 18.47
C PRO A 214 15.97 -11.17 17.80
N GLY A 215 15.73 -11.12 16.49
CA GLY A 215 15.36 -12.30 15.68
C GLY A 215 13.91 -12.76 15.80
N THR A 216 13.05 -12.10 16.60
CA THR A 216 11.63 -12.48 16.80
C THR A 216 10.70 -12.08 15.67
N GLY A 217 11.17 -11.29 14.67
CA GLY A 217 10.38 -10.98 13.47
C GLY A 217 9.65 -9.65 13.51
N LYS A 218 10.07 -8.67 14.34
CA LYS A 218 9.46 -7.32 14.43
C LYS A 218 9.33 -6.63 13.07
N THR A 219 10.38 -6.65 12.26
CA THR A 219 10.38 -6.10 10.89
C THR A 219 9.39 -6.82 9.98
N THR A 220 9.31 -8.14 10.08
CA THR A 220 8.34 -8.96 9.33
C THR A 220 6.91 -8.59 9.70
N PHE A 221 6.67 -8.36 10.98
CA PHE A 221 5.36 -7.97 11.51
C PHE A 221 4.95 -6.56 11.04
N ALA A 222 5.88 -5.60 11.06
CA ALA A 222 5.65 -4.25 10.52
C ALA A 222 5.30 -4.27 9.02
N ARG A 223 6.01 -5.08 8.24
CA ARG A 223 5.70 -5.30 6.81
C ARG A 223 4.34 -5.95 6.62
N ALA A 224 3.97 -6.89 7.48
CA ALA A 224 2.66 -7.53 7.41
C ALA A 224 1.51 -6.54 7.68
N ILE A 225 1.67 -5.61 8.63
CA ILE A 225 0.71 -4.52 8.88
C ILE A 225 0.57 -3.63 7.63
N ALA A 226 1.68 -3.18 7.03
CA ALA A 226 1.65 -2.37 5.82
C ALA A 226 0.98 -3.09 4.65
N SER A 227 1.28 -4.38 4.47
CA SER A 227 0.64 -5.26 3.48
C SER A 227 -0.87 -5.37 3.71
N ARG A 228 -1.31 -5.45 4.95
CA ARG A 228 -2.73 -5.59 5.32
C ARG A 228 -3.50 -4.28 5.11
N LEU A 229 -2.86 -3.14 5.33
CA LEU A 229 -3.41 -1.80 5.04
C LEU A 229 -3.39 -1.48 3.54
N ASP A 230 -2.61 -2.22 2.74
CA ASP A 230 -2.32 -1.92 1.34
C ASP A 230 -1.65 -0.54 1.16
N TRP A 231 -0.83 -0.13 2.13
CA TRP A 231 -0.11 1.14 2.13
C TRP A 231 1.36 0.95 1.76
N PRO A 232 1.98 1.93 1.09
CA PRO A 232 3.42 1.93 0.84
C PRO A 232 4.21 1.82 2.14
N PHE A 233 5.30 1.07 2.10
CA PHE A 233 6.20 0.83 3.24
C PHE A 233 7.51 1.57 3.04
N VAL A 234 7.86 2.45 3.97
CA VAL A 234 9.12 3.21 3.98
C VAL A 234 9.92 2.78 5.20
N GLU A 235 11.11 2.23 4.97
CA GLU A 235 12.01 1.74 6.02
C GLU A 235 13.15 2.72 6.24
N LEU A 236 13.17 3.34 7.40
CA LEU A 236 14.21 4.28 7.79
C LEU A 236 15.21 3.58 8.71
N PHE A 237 16.48 3.61 8.33
CA PHE A 237 17.58 3.06 9.12
C PHE A 237 18.34 4.21 9.77
N PRO A 238 18.39 4.30 11.11
CA PRO A 238 19.14 5.33 11.81
C PRO A 238 20.60 5.43 11.34
N SER A 239 21.25 4.29 11.12
CA SER A 239 22.63 4.20 10.63
C SER A 239 22.85 4.79 9.23
N ARG A 240 21.79 4.97 8.42
CA ARG A 240 21.83 5.54 7.07
C ARG A 240 21.36 6.99 6.99
N LEU A 241 20.83 7.55 8.08
CA LEU A 241 20.37 8.94 8.17
C LEU A 241 21.56 9.92 8.38
N GLY A 242 22.69 9.67 7.74
CA GLY A 242 23.84 10.58 7.77
C GLY A 242 23.78 11.60 6.64
N ASP A 243 23.58 12.89 6.97
CA ASP A 243 23.75 13.97 6.02
C ASP A 243 25.06 14.70 6.30
N PRO A 244 25.98 14.83 5.29
CA PRO A 244 27.20 15.61 5.44
C PRO A 244 26.98 17.09 5.75
N ARG A 245 25.79 17.64 5.48
CA ARG A 245 25.46 19.07 5.58
C ARG A 245 24.70 19.46 6.85
N GLY A 246 23.88 18.55 7.41
CA GLY A 246 22.96 18.89 8.51
C GLY A 246 22.94 17.87 9.65
N GLY A 247 23.61 16.73 9.50
CA GLY A 247 23.58 15.64 10.46
C GLY A 247 22.25 14.86 10.48
N MET A 248 22.19 13.84 11.33
CA MET A 248 21.08 12.88 11.39
C MET A 248 19.70 13.52 11.69
N ALA A 249 19.66 14.55 12.54
CA ALA A 249 18.40 15.23 12.88
C ALA A 249 17.80 15.98 11.66
N HIS A 250 18.64 16.53 10.81
CA HIS A 250 18.19 17.19 9.58
C HIS A 250 17.70 16.17 8.56
N ALA A 251 18.45 15.11 8.32
CA ALA A 251 18.08 14.02 7.42
C ALA A 251 16.74 13.37 7.83
N LEU A 252 16.54 13.17 9.13
CA LEU A 252 15.27 12.65 9.66
C LEU A 252 14.11 13.59 9.31
N ARG A 253 14.28 14.89 9.53
CA ARG A 253 13.24 15.88 9.24
C ARG A 253 12.91 15.93 7.74
N GLU A 254 13.91 15.94 6.86
CA GLU A 254 13.71 15.94 5.41
C GLU A 254 12.97 14.67 4.94
N SER A 255 13.41 13.49 5.42
CA SER A 255 12.74 12.23 5.09
C SER A 255 11.25 12.26 5.48
N PHE A 256 10.93 12.74 6.68
CA PHE A 256 9.54 12.84 7.11
C PHE A 256 8.75 13.94 6.39
N ALA A 257 9.39 15.02 5.95
CA ALA A 257 8.76 16.03 5.10
C ALA A 257 8.32 15.41 3.76
N THR A 258 9.24 14.73 3.06
CA THR A 258 8.92 14.03 1.80
C THR A 258 7.84 12.96 1.98
N ILE A 259 7.94 12.12 3.03
CA ILE A 259 6.92 11.11 3.34
C ILE A 259 5.55 11.76 3.60
N SER A 260 5.55 12.96 4.17
CA SER A 260 4.32 13.70 4.45
C SER A 260 3.59 14.22 3.21
N GLU A 261 4.18 14.11 2.03
CA GLU A 261 3.53 14.43 0.75
C GLU A 261 2.81 13.20 0.14
N LEU A 262 3.13 11.98 0.59
CA LEU A 262 2.40 10.77 0.19
C LEU A 262 0.98 10.79 0.80
N GLU A 263 -0.01 10.28 0.10
CA GLU A 263 -1.38 10.15 0.60
C GLU A 263 -1.46 9.12 1.73
N HIS A 264 -0.81 7.97 1.52
CA HIS A 264 -0.71 6.91 2.52
C HIS A 264 0.73 6.44 2.69
N ALA A 265 1.15 6.14 3.91
CA ALA A 265 2.44 5.52 4.18
C ALA A 265 2.49 4.82 5.54
N VAL A 266 3.15 3.67 5.58
CA VAL A 266 3.65 3.06 6.81
C VAL A 266 5.14 3.32 6.88
N VAL A 267 5.56 4.09 7.86
CA VAL A 267 6.97 4.38 8.14
C VAL A 267 7.45 3.43 9.22
N PHE A 268 8.54 2.74 8.96
CA PHE A 268 9.15 1.81 9.90
C PHE A 268 10.57 2.28 10.28
N ILE A 269 10.82 2.41 11.58
CA ILE A 269 12.15 2.69 12.12
C ILE A 269 12.57 1.49 12.94
N ASP A 270 13.59 0.76 12.46
CA ASP A 270 14.19 -0.34 13.21
C ASP A 270 15.28 0.17 14.15
N GLU A 271 15.54 -0.58 15.22
CA GLU A 271 16.58 -0.27 16.22
C GLU A 271 16.49 1.20 16.72
N VAL A 272 15.27 1.63 17.00
CA VAL A 272 15.01 3.03 17.38
C VAL A 272 15.79 3.47 18.62
N GLU A 273 16.27 2.55 19.45
CA GLU A 273 17.17 2.79 20.57
C GLU A 273 18.48 3.49 20.18
N GLU A 274 18.94 3.35 18.93
CA GLU A 274 20.13 4.04 18.44
C GLU A 274 19.98 5.57 18.44
N ILE A 275 18.74 6.06 18.22
CA ILE A 275 18.42 7.49 18.13
C ILE A 275 17.49 7.98 19.24
N ALA A 276 16.95 7.06 20.04
CA ALA A 276 15.95 7.35 21.08
C ALA A 276 16.40 6.90 22.49
N SER A 277 17.71 6.71 22.71
CA SER A 277 18.26 6.23 23.98
C SER A 277 18.05 7.21 25.13
N ARG A 278 18.07 6.66 26.37
CA ARG A 278 17.99 7.43 27.60
C ARG A 278 19.04 8.53 27.68
N ARG A 279 18.63 9.65 28.23
CA ARG A 279 19.53 10.76 28.52
C ARG A 279 20.51 10.37 29.63
N GLY A 280 21.81 10.30 29.31
CA GLY A 280 22.85 9.98 30.26
C GLY A 280 24.11 10.76 29.96
N GLY A 281 24.64 11.48 30.98
CA GLY A 281 25.93 12.16 30.91
C GLY A 281 25.88 13.67 30.64
N ASP A 282 26.81 14.37 31.30
CA ASP A 282 27.17 15.76 31.07
C ASP A 282 28.57 15.75 30.43
N PRO A 283 28.79 16.27 29.22
CA PRO A 283 27.93 17.10 28.35
C PRO A 283 26.89 16.32 27.52
N PRO A 284 25.86 17.04 26.97
CA PRO A 284 24.81 16.42 26.16
C PRO A 284 25.36 15.63 24.98
N SER A 285 24.92 14.38 24.82
CA SER A 285 25.31 13.53 23.68
C SER A 285 24.82 14.14 22.36
N PRO A 286 25.58 14.04 21.24
CA PRO A 286 25.13 14.42 19.89
C PRO A 286 23.79 13.78 19.51
N THR A 287 23.44 12.62 20.05
CA THR A 287 22.19 11.90 19.84
C THR A 287 20.98 12.58 20.49
N GLN A 288 21.16 13.46 21.49
CA GLN A 288 20.02 14.17 22.14
C GLN A 288 19.26 15.08 21.16
N GLY A 289 19.97 15.71 20.22
CA GLY A 289 19.35 16.51 19.15
C GLY A 289 18.43 15.66 18.27
N VAL A 290 18.88 14.46 17.92
CA VAL A 290 18.12 13.51 17.11
C VAL A 290 16.92 12.97 17.88
N THR A 291 17.11 12.60 19.15
CA THR A 291 16.02 12.15 20.04
C THR A 291 14.90 13.20 20.15
N ASN A 292 15.28 14.47 20.37
CA ASN A 292 14.30 15.56 20.45
C ASN A 292 13.59 15.80 19.11
N GLU A 293 14.30 15.68 18.00
CA GLU A 293 13.70 15.82 16.67
C GLU A 293 12.75 14.67 16.36
N LEU A 294 13.11 13.44 16.66
CA LEU A 294 12.21 12.29 16.51
C LEU A 294 10.93 12.47 17.34
N LEU A 295 11.04 12.97 18.58
CA LEU A 295 9.88 13.24 19.43
C LEU A 295 8.93 14.28 18.83
N LYS A 296 9.46 15.32 18.15
CA LYS A 296 8.64 16.30 17.43
C LYS A 296 7.97 15.68 16.19
N VAL A 297 8.77 15.00 15.39
CA VAL A 297 8.30 14.33 14.18
C VAL A 297 7.19 13.33 14.50
N VAL A 298 7.33 12.51 15.55
CA VAL A 298 6.28 11.58 16.00
C VAL A 298 4.98 12.33 16.31
N ALA A 299 5.05 13.47 16.99
CA ALA A 299 3.87 14.26 17.33
C ALA A 299 3.19 14.82 16.07
N GLU A 300 3.96 15.48 15.19
CA GLU A 300 3.46 16.08 13.95
C GLU A 300 2.90 15.03 12.98
N PHE A 301 3.54 13.86 12.89
CA PHE A 301 3.13 12.78 12.00
C PHE A 301 1.79 12.17 12.43
N ARG A 302 1.54 12.08 13.72
CA ARG A 302 0.26 11.60 14.29
C ARG A 302 -0.93 12.49 13.94
N ASP A 303 -0.74 13.76 13.68
CA ASP A 303 -1.83 14.70 13.37
C ASP A 303 -2.32 14.56 11.91
N ARG A 304 -1.60 13.82 11.07
CA ARG A 304 -1.92 13.67 9.64
C ARG A 304 -2.62 12.34 9.36
N PRO A 305 -3.80 12.34 8.69
CA PRO A 305 -4.47 11.10 8.27
C PRO A 305 -3.64 10.34 7.22
N GLY A 306 -3.96 9.06 7.03
CA GLY A 306 -3.30 8.22 6.02
C GLY A 306 -1.87 7.79 6.36
N ARG A 307 -1.40 7.97 7.62
CA ARG A 307 -0.02 7.66 8.01
C ARG A 307 0.02 6.83 9.27
N LEU A 308 0.95 5.87 9.28
CA LEU A 308 1.23 5.02 10.44
C LEU A 308 2.74 4.97 10.65
N LEU A 309 3.19 5.31 11.84
CA LEU A 309 4.57 5.13 12.28
C LEU A 309 4.68 3.85 13.11
N ILE A 310 5.61 2.98 12.73
CA ILE A 310 5.96 1.79 13.50
C ILE A 310 7.45 1.91 13.87
N CYS A 311 7.76 1.92 15.15
CA CYS A 311 9.14 1.82 15.64
C CYS A 311 9.38 0.44 16.22
N ALA A 312 10.57 -0.12 16.04
CA ALA A 312 10.97 -1.38 16.65
C ALA A 312 12.21 -1.19 17.52
N THR A 313 12.26 -1.92 18.64
CA THR A 313 13.40 -1.92 19.56
C THR A 313 13.67 -3.33 20.09
N ASN A 314 14.95 -3.65 20.24
CA ASN A 314 15.39 -4.85 20.95
C ASN A 314 15.49 -4.62 22.46
N PHE A 315 15.58 -3.35 22.90
CA PHE A 315 15.85 -2.97 24.28
C PHE A 315 14.93 -1.82 24.75
N ILE A 316 13.67 -2.14 25.00
CA ILE A 316 12.67 -1.10 25.38
C ILE A 316 13.09 -0.29 26.60
N ARG A 317 13.79 -0.90 27.57
CA ARG A 317 14.32 -0.21 28.76
C ARG A 317 15.42 0.81 28.46
N ALA A 318 16.07 0.71 27.28
CA ALA A 318 17.09 1.66 26.84
C ALA A 318 16.49 2.96 26.29
N LEU A 319 15.21 2.95 25.91
CA LEU A 319 14.54 4.13 25.36
C LEU A 319 14.35 5.24 26.41
N ASP A 320 14.43 6.50 25.95
CA ASP A 320 14.04 7.64 26.76
C ASP A 320 12.56 7.48 27.18
N ALA A 321 12.29 7.64 28.47
CA ALA A 321 10.94 7.48 29.04
C ALA A 321 9.89 8.39 28.37
N ALA A 322 10.31 9.47 27.71
CA ALA A 322 9.44 10.33 26.95
C ALA A 322 8.72 9.60 25.81
N PHE A 323 9.36 8.60 25.18
CA PHE A 323 8.72 7.80 24.11
C PHE A 323 7.58 6.92 24.63
N LEU A 324 7.70 6.44 25.85
CA LEU A 324 6.72 5.52 26.45
C LEU A 324 5.55 6.24 27.13
N ARG A 325 5.55 7.58 27.17
CA ARG A 325 4.43 8.36 27.73
C ARG A 325 3.20 8.28 26.81
N HIS A 326 2.02 8.36 27.42
CA HIS A 326 0.76 8.52 26.69
C HIS A 326 0.81 9.74 25.75
N GLY A 327 0.19 9.64 24.59
CA GLY A 327 0.18 10.69 23.60
C GLY A 327 1.39 10.65 22.62
N ARG A 328 2.26 9.62 22.69
CA ARG A 328 3.36 9.39 21.74
C ARG A 328 3.11 8.16 20.90
N PHE A 329 3.23 6.98 21.50
CA PHE A 329 2.82 5.73 20.86
C PHE A 329 1.47 5.31 21.41
N ASP A 330 0.54 4.99 20.49
CA ASP A 330 -0.80 4.55 20.85
C ASP A 330 -0.75 3.14 21.44
N TYR A 331 0.06 2.28 20.80
CA TYR A 331 0.29 0.90 21.23
C TYR A 331 1.77 0.62 21.44
N VAL A 332 2.05 -0.23 22.43
CA VAL A 332 3.38 -0.77 22.74
C VAL A 332 3.24 -2.28 22.79
N LEU A 333 3.63 -2.94 21.71
CA LEU A 333 3.33 -4.33 21.42
C LEU A 333 4.54 -5.23 21.62
N PRO A 334 4.43 -6.30 22.44
CA PRO A 334 5.47 -7.29 22.57
C PRO A 334 5.50 -8.23 21.34
N ILE A 335 6.65 -8.45 20.78
CA ILE A 335 6.90 -9.46 19.73
C ILE A 335 7.92 -10.44 20.30
N GLY A 336 7.39 -11.54 20.82
CA GLY A 336 8.15 -12.57 21.51
C GLY A 336 8.59 -13.74 20.66
N LEU A 337 8.99 -14.82 21.35
CA LEU A 337 9.31 -16.09 20.70
C LEU A 337 8.07 -16.69 20.02
N PRO A 338 8.24 -17.40 18.91
CA PRO A 338 7.13 -17.98 18.17
C PRO A 338 6.43 -19.08 18.98
N ASP A 339 5.10 -19.07 18.98
CA ASP A 339 4.29 -20.18 19.49
C ASP A 339 4.42 -21.43 18.59
N ALA A 340 3.84 -22.55 19.00
CA ALA A 340 3.93 -23.79 18.24
C ALA A 340 3.38 -23.68 16.80
N GLU A 341 2.32 -22.90 16.61
CA GLU A 341 1.74 -22.67 15.28
C GLU A 341 2.69 -21.85 14.40
N ALA A 342 3.29 -20.81 14.94
CA ALA A 342 4.29 -20.02 14.23
C ALA A 342 5.52 -20.85 13.89
N ARG A 343 6.02 -21.69 14.82
CA ARG A 343 7.15 -22.58 14.55
C ARG A 343 6.83 -23.58 13.42
N ALA A 344 5.64 -24.17 13.41
CA ALA A 344 5.21 -25.07 12.34
C ALA A 344 5.24 -24.36 10.97
N ALA A 345 4.71 -23.14 10.89
CA ALA A 345 4.72 -22.38 9.65
C ALA A 345 6.14 -21.94 9.22
N ILE A 346 7.03 -21.63 10.17
CA ILE A 346 8.44 -21.32 9.87
C ILE A 346 9.11 -22.55 9.26
N TRP A 347 8.92 -23.74 9.84
CA TRP A 347 9.42 -24.99 9.28
C TRP A 347 8.89 -25.23 7.87
N THR A 348 7.58 -25.12 7.67
CA THR A 348 6.95 -25.26 6.34
C THR A 348 7.55 -24.32 5.30
N LYS A 349 7.94 -23.11 5.71
CA LYS A 349 8.53 -22.10 4.80
C LYS A 349 9.96 -22.44 4.36
N TYR A 350 10.77 -23.02 5.24
CA TYR A 350 12.20 -23.21 5.00
C TYR A 350 12.60 -24.65 4.66
N VAL A 351 11.70 -25.59 4.83
CA VAL A 351 11.89 -26.99 4.41
C VAL A 351 11.42 -27.14 2.96
N PRO A 352 12.17 -27.79 2.05
CA PRO A 352 11.71 -28.08 0.69
C PRO A 352 10.44 -28.93 0.70
N ASP A 353 9.51 -28.65 -0.22
CA ASP A 353 8.19 -29.31 -0.29
C ASP A 353 8.28 -30.84 -0.36
N ASP A 354 9.24 -31.36 -1.14
CA ASP A 354 9.48 -32.81 -1.29
C ASP A 354 9.97 -33.46 0.00
N ALA A 355 10.67 -32.72 0.85
CA ALA A 355 11.12 -33.21 2.15
C ALA A 355 9.97 -33.12 3.17
N LEU A 356 9.21 -32.04 3.17
CA LEU A 356 8.15 -31.74 4.14
C LEU A 356 7.13 -32.87 4.27
N ALA A 357 6.77 -33.53 3.15
CA ALA A 357 5.84 -34.65 3.14
C ALA A 357 6.34 -35.90 3.90
N ARG A 358 7.64 -35.97 4.22
CA ARG A 358 8.30 -37.13 4.87
C ARG A 358 8.76 -36.81 6.29
N LEU A 359 8.72 -35.54 6.72
CA LEU A 359 9.19 -35.12 8.02
C LEU A 359 8.11 -35.16 9.08
N ASP A 360 8.48 -35.48 10.29
CA ASP A 360 7.64 -35.23 11.46
C ASP A 360 7.77 -33.77 11.89
N VAL A 361 6.87 -32.94 11.35
CA VAL A 361 6.81 -31.51 11.67
C VAL A 361 6.53 -31.29 13.15
N ALA A 362 5.77 -32.15 13.82
CA ALA A 362 5.46 -32.01 15.24
C ALA A 362 6.72 -32.20 16.10
N GLU A 363 7.61 -33.13 15.74
CA GLU A 363 8.91 -33.32 16.37
C GLU A 363 9.78 -32.06 16.20
N LEU A 364 9.86 -31.50 14.99
CA LEU A 364 10.64 -30.27 14.71
C LEU A 364 10.10 -29.08 15.50
N VAL A 365 8.78 -28.93 15.58
CA VAL A 365 8.11 -27.89 16.38
C VAL A 365 8.45 -28.02 17.86
N SER A 366 8.45 -29.24 18.40
CA SER A 366 8.82 -29.48 19.79
C SER A 366 10.29 -29.19 20.05
N ALA A 367 11.18 -29.69 19.18
CA ALA A 367 12.64 -29.52 19.32
C ALA A 367 13.11 -28.06 19.13
N SER A 368 12.28 -27.21 18.51
CA SER A 368 12.58 -25.78 18.29
C SER A 368 11.93 -24.86 19.33
N GLU A 369 11.45 -25.38 20.46
CA GLU A 369 10.94 -24.56 21.55
C GLU A 369 12.02 -23.63 22.10
N GLY A 370 11.68 -22.38 22.35
CA GLY A 370 12.61 -21.37 22.84
C GLY A 370 13.52 -20.73 21.77
N LEU A 371 13.44 -21.18 20.52
CA LEU A 371 14.21 -20.62 19.41
C LEU A 371 13.45 -19.48 18.72
N THR A 372 14.21 -18.51 18.21
CA THR A 372 13.68 -17.43 17.38
C THR A 372 13.38 -17.93 15.96
N PRO A 373 12.53 -17.22 15.17
CA PRO A 373 12.38 -17.45 13.74
C PRO A 373 13.70 -17.52 12.98
N ALA A 374 14.68 -16.66 13.34
CA ALA A 374 15.99 -16.63 12.73
C ALA A 374 16.85 -17.86 13.08
N ASP A 375 16.75 -18.36 14.31
CA ASP A 375 17.44 -19.60 14.73
C ASP A 375 16.90 -20.81 13.96
N ILE A 376 15.58 -20.91 13.81
CA ILE A 376 14.92 -21.99 13.07
C ILE A 376 15.29 -21.93 11.58
N GLU A 377 15.27 -20.75 10.97
CA GLU A 377 15.73 -20.54 9.59
C GLU A 377 17.19 -21.00 9.42
N TYR A 378 18.07 -20.59 10.33
CA TYR A 378 19.47 -21.00 10.31
C TYR A 378 19.63 -22.52 10.39
N ALA A 379 18.93 -23.17 11.32
CA ALA A 379 18.96 -24.64 11.47
C ALA A 379 18.47 -25.35 10.21
N ALA A 380 17.35 -24.88 9.63
CA ALA A 380 16.79 -25.43 8.41
C ALA A 380 17.77 -25.35 7.22
N ARG A 381 18.35 -24.17 7.01
CA ARG A 381 19.34 -23.95 5.94
C ARG A 381 20.60 -24.78 6.13
N ARG A 382 21.08 -24.90 7.36
CA ARG A 382 22.24 -25.73 7.70
C ARG A 382 21.99 -27.21 7.42
N ALA A 383 20.85 -27.77 7.84
CA ALA A 383 20.48 -29.14 7.52
C ALA A 383 20.50 -29.41 6.01
N SER A 384 19.91 -28.50 5.23
CA SER A 384 19.91 -28.59 3.76
C SER A 384 21.31 -28.55 3.16
N GLN A 385 22.19 -27.67 3.66
CA GLN A 385 23.59 -27.57 3.20
C GLN A 385 24.39 -28.84 3.55
N ASP A 386 24.22 -29.38 4.76
CA ASP A 386 24.91 -30.59 5.20
C ASP A 386 24.46 -31.81 4.39
N ALA A 387 23.17 -31.92 4.08
CA ALA A 387 22.62 -32.97 3.21
C ALA A 387 23.19 -32.87 1.78
N LEU A 388 23.19 -31.67 1.20
CA LEU A 388 23.81 -31.43 -0.12
C LEU A 388 25.30 -31.83 -0.11
N GLY A 389 26.02 -31.42 0.93
CA GLY A 389 27.44 -31.75 1.08
C GLY A 389 27.69 -33.29 1.19
N ARG A 390 26.77 -34.04 1.81
CA ARG A 390 26.83 -35.51 1.83
C ARG A 390 26.59 -36.07 0.43
N ALA A 391 25.53 -35.66 -0.25
CA ALA A 391 25.23 -36.14 -1.60
C ALA A 391 26.38 -35.92 -2.58
N LEU A 392 27.00 -34.76 -2.56
CA LEU A 392 28.16 -34.43 -3.41
C LEU A 392 29.39 -35.31 -3.12
N ARG A 393 29.60 -35.73 -1.86
CA ARG A 393 30.75 -36.60 -1.49
C ARG A 393 30.51 -38.06 -1.78
N THR A 394 29.29 -38.53 -1.60
CA THR A 394 28.94 -39.97 -1.76
C THR A 394 28.51 -40.31 -3.18
N GLY A 395 28.08 -39.33 -3.98
CA GLY A 395 27.50 -39.54 -5.29
C GLY A 395 26.09 -40.18 -5.25
N GLU A 396 25.48 -40.30 -4.05
CA GLU A 396 24.15 -40.85 -3.86
C GLU A 396 23.15 -39.72 -3.62
N GLU A 397 21.92 -39.85 -4.14
CA GLU A 397 20.82 -38.95 -3.80
C GLU A 397 20.48 -39.10 -2.32
N SER A 398 20.97 -38.16 -1.51
CA SER A 398 20.64 -38.08 -0.09
C SER A 398 19.33 -37.30 0.07
N THR A 399 18.28 -37.96 0.55
CA THR A 399 17.03 -37.30 0.92
C THR A 399 17.15 -36.71 2.33
N LEU A 400 16.62 -35.48 2.51
CA LEU A 400 16.52 -34.87 3.84
C LEU A 400 15.59 -35.67 4.75
N GLN A 401 16.04 -35.91 5.99
CA GLN A 401 15.32 -36.65 7.03
C GLN A 401 15.14 -35.76 8.27
N SER A 402 14.21 -36.14 9.18
CA SER A 402 13.99 -35.41 10.44
C SER A 402 15.26 -35.29 11.26
N GLU A 403 16.10 -36.37 11.30
CA GLU A 403 17.37 -36.37 12.00
C GLU A 403 18.36 -35.29 11.53
N ASP A 404 18.33 -34.92 10.24
CA ASP A 404 19.19 -33.85 9.73
C ASP A 404 18.86 -32.51 10.38
N TYR A 405 17.56 -32.21 10.49
CA TYR A 405 17.08 -30.99 11.13
C TYR A 405 17.28 -31.00 12.65
N ILE A 406 17.01 -32.14 13.30
CA ILE A 406 17.23 -32.29 14.76
C ILE A 406 18.73 -32.13 15.08
N THR A 407 19.61 -32.69 14.28
CA THR A 407 21.06 -32.53 14.45
C THR A 407 21.48 -31.07 14.26
N ALA A 408 20.94 -30.40 13.27
CA ALA A 408 21.17 -28.97 13.04
C ALA A 408 20.66 -28.12 14.21
N LEU A 409 19.45 -28.41 14.73
CA LEU A 409 18.89 -27.76 15.91
C LEU A 409 19.75 -27.95 17.15
N ALA A 410 20.21 -29.17 17.45
CA ALA A 410 21.05 -29.47 18.60
C ALA A 410 22.40 -28.70 18.58
N SER A 411 22.87 -28.33 17.39
CA SER A 411 24.08 -27.52 17.20
C SER A 411 23.83 -26.01 17.09
N THR A 412 22.56 -25.58 17.06
CA THR A 412 22.17 -24.17 16.96
C THR A 412 22.10 -23.56 18.36
N ARG A 413 22.87 -22.48 18.56
CA ARG A 413 22.79 -21.72 19.80
C ARG A 413 21.59 -20.80 19.75
N ALA A 414 20.72 -20.88 20.74
CA ALA A 414 19.60 -19.96 20.87
C ALA A 414 20.06 -18.49 20.97
N THR A 415 19.49 -17.63 20.16
CA THR A 415 19.76 -16.18 20.19
C THR A 415 19.24 -15.54 21.49
N VAL A 416 18.15 -16.05 22.04
CA VAL A 416 17.52 -15.56 23.27
C VAL A 416 17.91 -16.47 24.44
N SER A 417 18.66 -15.93 25.41
CA SER A 417 18.97 -16.65 26.65
C SER A 417 17.77 -16.65 27.60
N ALA A 418 17.79 -17.53 28.59
CA ALA A 418 16.75 -17.58 29.63
C ALA A 418 16.59 -16.24 30.36
N GLU A 419 17.69 -15.57 30.66
CA GLU A 419 17.66 -14.25 31.32
C GLU A 419 16.98 -13.18 30.44
N VAL A 420 17.25 -13.20 29.13
CA VAL A 420 16.62 -12.27 28.17
C VAL A 420 15.13 -12.57 28.06
N ALA A 421 14.73 -13.84 28.04
CA ALA A 421 13.32 -14.25 28.00
C ALA A 421 12.59 -13.82 29.27
N GLU A 422 13.20 -13.97 30.46
CA GLU A 422 12.62 -13.53 31.73
C GLU A 422 12.50 -11.99 31.78
N ALA A 423 13.56 -11.27 31.38
CA ALA A 423 13.53 -9.81 31.30
C ALA A 423 12.43 -9.32 30.35
N PHE A 424 12.24 -9.97 29.20
CA PHE A 424 11.17 -9.66 28.27
C PHE A 424 9.78 -9.90 28.86
N THR A 425 9.59 -10.98 29.64
CA THR A 425 8.33 -11.26 30.34
C THR A 425 7.99 -10.13 31.34
N GLN A 426 8.99 -9.63 32.05
CA GLN A 426 8.83 -8.49 32.96
C GLN A 426 8.49 -7.20 32.20
N ASP A 427 9.11 -6.98 31.03
CA ASP A 427 8.82 -5.84 30.17
C ASP A 427 7.39 -5.87 29.64
N ILE A 428 6.88 -7.04 29.26
CA ILE A 428 5.47 -7.22 28.88
C ILE A 428 4.56 -6.76 30.02
N ALA A 429 4.78 -7.26 31.23
CA ALA A 429 3.94 -6.95 32.39
C ALA A 429 3.91 -5.47 32.75
N THR A 430 5.00 -4.73 32.48
CA THR A 430 5.17 -3.35 32.92
C THR A 430 4.98 -2.30 31.84
N LEU A 431 5.27 -2.62 30.58
CA LEU A 431 5.36 -1.64 29.50
C LEU A 431 4.41 -1.94 28.33
N ALA A 432 3.91 -3.16 28.16
CA ALA A 432 2.96 -3.47 27.10
C ALA A 432 1.67 -2.67 27.29
N ARG A 433 1.17 -2.14 26.15
CA ARG A 433 -0.04 -1.30 26.11
C ARG A 433 -0.77 -1.56 24.80
N LEU A 434 -2.04 -2.01 24.90
CA LEU A 434 -2.92 -2.39 23.80
C LEU A 434 -4.24 -1.63 23.87
#